data_4d848a132112e31d9290f412d3e723cd
#
_entry.id   4d848a132112e31d9290f412d3e723cd
#
_cell.length_a   1.000
_cell.length_b   1.000
_cell.length_c   1.000
_cell.angle_alpha   90.00
_cell.angle_beta   90.00
_cell.angle_gamma   90.00
#
_symmetry.space_group_name_H-M   'P 1'
#
loop_
_entity.id
_entity.type
_entity.pdbx_description
1 polymer ?
#
loop_
_entity_poly.entity_id
_entity_poly.type
_entity_poly.pdbx_seq_one_letter_code
_entity_poly.pdbx_strand_id
1 'polypeptide(L)'
;GIFYKPETIIKIRDNIKVISKHKNKQLKTSFQKTQVSSPFKMNIKFPKYQRIFKYFSKKIREGETYQIKICTKYRNRSKINPINFFWKLMKVNSSPEAFMIKDKDYSIVSCSPETLIDKRGSNIFTKPIAGTLKKSNGLNKNKALKFFKNNIKETKEHNMIVDMERSDLSKICKPGSVKIYLSLIHI
;
A
#
# COMPACT_ATOMS: atom_id res chain seq x y z
N GLY A 1 8.81 -4.68 -16.01
CA GLY A 1 8.86 -3.62 -15.00
C GLY A 1 9.64 -2.42 -15.52
N ILE A 2 9.30 -1.25 -15.03
CA ILE A 2 10.03 0.00 -15.33
C ILE A 2 10.92 0.31 -14.14
N PHE A 3 12.21 0.48 -14.37
CA PHE A 3 13.20 0.83 -13.34
C PHE A 3 13.78 2.21 -13.65
N TYR A 4 13.82 3.05 -12.61
CA TYR A 4 14.39 4.39 -12.70
C TYR A 4 15.71 4.48 -11.92
N LYS A 5 16.73 5.06 -12.54
CA LYS A 5 17.94 5.48 -11.83
C LYS A 5 17.81 6.98 -11.55
N PRO A 6 17.61 7.42 -10.30
CA PRO A 6 17.38 8.82 -10.01
C PRO A 6 18.65 9.64 -10.25
N GLU A 7 18.48 10.80 -10.88
CA GLU A 7 19.55 11.81 -11.02
C GLU A 7 19.68 12.68 -9.76
N THR A 8 18.56 12.86 -9.06
CA THR A 8 18.50 13.66 -7.83
C THR A 8 17.70 12.92 -6.78
N ILE A 9 18.27 12.76 -5.60
CA ILE A 9 17.61 12.17 -4.42
C ILE A 9 17.57 13.24 -3.33
N ILE A 10 16.36 13.57 -2.86
CA ILE A 10 16.17 14.45 -1.71
C ILE A 10 15.72 13.58 -0.53
N LYS A 11 16.56 13.51 0.50
CA LYS A 11 16.24 12.82 1.75
C LYS A 11 15.85 13.85 2.79
N ILE A 12 14.63 13.74 3.32
CA ILE A 12 14.10 14.60 4.37
C ILE A 12 13.92 13.73 5.62
N ARG A 13 14.71 14.06 6.66
CA ARG A 13 14.56 13.52 8.02
C ARG A 13 14.71 14.72 8.96
N ASP A 14 15.54 14.61 9.98
CA ASP A 14 15.91 15.75 10.83
C ASP A 14 16.61 16.86 10.04
N ASN A 15 17.28 16.49 8.95
CA ASN A 15 17.93 17.38 7.99
C ASN A 15 17.54 17.05 6.55
N ILE A 16 17.51 18.08 5.69
CA ILE A 16 17.30 17.90 4.24
C ILE A 16 18.66 17.61 3.58
N LYS A 17 18.81 16.42 3.03
CA LYS A 17 20.00 16.03 2.27
C LYS A 17 19.63 15.87 0.80
N VAL A 18 20.25 16.67 -0.08
CA VAL A 18 20.10 16.59 -1.54
C VAL A 18 21.34 15.91 -2.12
N ILE A 19 21.14 14.82 -2.85
CA ILE A 19 22.17 14.12 -3.62
C ILE A 19 21.77 14.28 -5.09
N SER A 20 22.49 15.11 -5.84
CA SER A 20 22.17 15.39 -7.24
C SER A 20 23.42 15.39 -8.10
N LYS A 21 23.27 14.93 -9.34
CA LYS A 21 24.30 15.11 -10.38
C LYS A 21 24.34 16.52 -10.93
N HIS A 22 23.24 17.28 -10.76
CA HIS A 22 23.11 18.65 -11.26
C HIS A 22 23.13 19.65 -10.09
N LYS A 23 24.08 20.58 -10.11
CA LYS A 23 24.12 21.71 -9.18
C LYS A 23 22.93 22.64 -9.49
N ASN A 24 22.14 23.01 -8.47
CA ASN A 24 21.15 24.11 -8.50
C ASN A 24 19.87 23.94 -9.34
N LYS A 25 19.21 22.79 -9.32
CA LYS A 25 17.84 22.71 -9.82
C LYS A 25 16.84 23.13 -8.72
N GLN A 26 16.38 24.38 -8.74
CA GLN A 26 15.28 24.82 -7.89
C GLN A 26 14.00 24.08 -8.27
N LEU A 27 13.41 23.38 -7.32
CA LEU A 27 12.10 22.74 -7.48
C LEU A 27 11.03 23.84 -7.44
N LYS A 28 10.64 24.34 -8.61
CA LYS A 28 9.50 25.26 -8.70
C LYS A 28 8.20 24.48 -8.56
N THR A 29 7.46 24.71 -7.49
CA THR A 29 6.11 24.16 -7.29
C THR A 29 5.08 25.24 -7.64
N SER A 30 4.33 25.06 -8.74
CA SER A 30 3.16 25.89 -9.04
C SER A 30 1.90 25.19 -8.52
N PHE A 31 1.16 25.86 -7.65
CA PHE A 31 -0.11 25.35 -7.13
C PHE A 31 -1.25 25.71 -8.08
N GLN A 32 -1.66 24.76 -8.91
CA GLN A 32 -2.84 24.91 -9.76
C GLN A 32 -4.09 24.34 -9.08
N LYS A 33 -5.24 25.00 -9.27
CA LYS A 33 -6.53 24.47 -8.77
C LYS A 33 -6.88 23.17 -9.50
N THR A 34 -7.30 22.16 -8.75
CA THR A 34 -7.84 20.92 -9.28
C THR A 34 -9.26 21.17 -9.77
N GLN A 35 -9.55 20.84 -11.03
CA GLN A 35 -10.90 20.88 -11.59
C GLN A 35 -11.39 19.46 -11.82
N VAL A 36 -12.46 19.08 -11.12
CA VAL A 36 -13.17 17.82 -11.37
C VAL A 36 -14.19 18.09 -12.45
N SER A 37 -14.06 17.43 -13.60
CA SER A 37 -14.89 17.68 -14.79
C SER A 37 -16.01 16.66 -15.00
N SER A 38 -16.01 15.56 -14.23
CA SER A 38 -17.06 14.54 -14.32
C SER A 38 -17.19 13.73 -13.04
N PRO A 39 -18.35 13.14 -12.74
CA PRO A 39 -18.50 12.22 -11.63
C PRO A 39 -17.66 10.96 -11.82
N PHE A 40 -17.35 10.30 -10.72
CA PHE A 40 -16.66 9.01 -10.76
C PHE A 40 -17.56 7.93 -11.36
N LYS A 41 -17.02 7.16 -12.31
CA LYS A 41 -17.65 5.96 -12.86
C LYS A 41 -16.93 4.73 -12.34
N MET A 42 -17.69 3.81 -11.80
CA MET A 42 -17.19 2.51 -11.33
C MET A 42 -17.25 1.47 -12.45
N ASN A 43 -16.20 0.65 -12.59
CA ASN A 43 -16.13 -0.37 -13.66
C ASN A 43 -17.04 -1.60 -13.39
N ILE A 44 -17.41 -1.86 -12.15
CA ILE A 44 -18.25 -2.97 -11.74
C ILE A 44 -19.43 -2.42 -10.93
N LYS A 45 -20.65 -2.58 -11.45
CA LYS A 45 -21.89 -2.26 -10.72
C LYS A 45 -22.20 -3.34 -9.69
N PHE A 46 -22.93 -2.99 -8.63
CA PHE A 46 -23.23 -3.88 -7.51
C PHE A 46 -23.80 -5.27 -7.90
N PRO A 47 -24.79 -5.40 -8.81
CA PRO A 47 -25.30 -6.72 -9.20
C PRO A 47 -24.24 -7.62 -9.88
N LYS A 48 -23.32 -7.03 -10.65
CA LYS A 48 -22.19 -7.76 -11.23
C LYS A 48 -21.19 -8.18 -10.15
N TYR A 49 -20.92 -7.28 -9.18
CA TYR A 49 -20.06 -7.60 -8.05
C TYR A 49 -20.62 -8.78 -7.24
N GLN A 50 -21.92 -8.78 -6.92
CA GLN A 50 -22.55 -9.88 -6.18
C GLN A 50 -22.44 -11.23 -6.90
N ARG A 51 -22.62 -11.25 -8.23
CA ARG A 51 -22.45 -12.49 -9.02
C ARG A 51 -21.02 -13.01 -8.94
N ILE A 52 -20.05 -12.12 -9.14
CA ILE A 52 -18.61 -12.44 -9.05
C ILE A 52 -18.28 -12.96 -7.65
N PHE A 53 -18.76 -12.27 -6.61
CA PHE A 53 -18.54 -12.69 -5.22
C PHE A 53 -19.10 -14.09 -4.93
N LYS A 54 -20.34 -14.35 -5.32
CA LYS A 54 -20.97 -15.68 -5.14
C LYS A 54 -20.19 -16.77 -5.87
N TYR A 55 -19.79 -16.52 -7.12
CA TYR A 55 -19.01 -17.45 -7.91
C TYR A 55 -17.68 -17.81 -7.22
N PHE A 56 -16.89 -16.82 -6.87
CA PHE A 56 -15.59 -17.05 -6.24
C PHE A 56 -15.69 -17.58 -4.80
N SER A 57 -16.73 -17.19 -4.04
CA SER A 57 -16.98 -17.79 -2.73
C SER A 57 -17.26 -19.30 -2.84
N LYS A 58 -17.91 -19.74 -3.92
CA LYS A 58 -18.09 -21.16 -4.20
C LYS A 58 -16.73 -21.84 -4.50
N LYS A 59 -15.87 -21.21 -5.34
CA LYS A 59 -14.55 -21.73 -5.69
C LYS A 59 -13.62 -21.88 -4.47
N ILE A 60 -13.69 -20.94 -3.53
CA ILE A 60 -12.97 -21.07 -2.25
C ILE A 60 -13.47 -22.25 -1.44
N ARG A 61 -14.80 -22.46 -1.35
CA ARG A 61 -15.36 -23.62 -0.62
C ARG A 61 -15.04 -24.96 -1.30
N GLU A 62 -14.89 -24.98 -2.61
CA GLU A 62 -14.46 -26.15 -3.39
C GLU A 62 -12.96 -26.45 -3.27
N GLY A 63 -12.19 -25.58 -2.58
CA GLY A 63 -10.75 -25.74 -2.38
C GLY A 63 -9.88 -25.38 -3.59
N GLU A 64 -10.45 -24.77 -4.64
CA GLU A 64 -9.69 -24.37 -5.83
C GLU A 64 -8.72 -23.23 -5.55
N THR A 65 -9.03 -22.41 -4.56
CA THR A 65 -8.16 -21.33 -4.07
C THR A 65 -8.54 -20.98 -2.64
N TYR A 66 -7.63 -20.33 -1.91
CA TYR A 66 -7.87 -19.93 -0.52
C TYR A 66 -8.23 -18.45 -0.38
N GLN A 67 -7.88 -17.61 -1.37
CA GLN A 67 -8.16 -16.19 -1.37
C GLN A 67 -8.33 -15.64 -2.79
N ILE A 68 -9.25 -14.69 -2.95
CA ILE A 68 -9.42 -13.94 -4.20
C ILE A 68 -9.70 -12.47 -3.86
N LYS A 69 -9.03 -11.57 -4.57
CA LYS A 69 -9.24 -10.13 -4.47
C LYS A 69 -10.09 -9.63 -5.63
N ILE A 70 -11.30 -9.17 -5.36
CA ILE A 70 -12.16 -8.51 -6.35
C ILE A 70 -11.85 -7.01 -6.35
N CYS A 71 -11.23 -6.52 -7.42
CA CYS A 71 -10.84 -5.12 -7.54
C CYS A 71 -11.89 -4.30 -8.28
N THR A 72 -12.27 -3.16 -7.70
CA THR A 72 -13.10 -2.14 -8.35
C THR A 72 -12.26 -0.94 -8.71
N LYS A 73 -12.52 -0.36 -9.90
CA LYS A 73 -11.84 0.85 -10.38
C LYS A 73 -12.84 1.99 -10.51
N TYR A 74 -12.47 3.14 -10.00
CA TYR A 74 -13.20 4.39 -10.17
C TYR A 74 -12.46 5.25 -11.19
N ARG A 75 -13.18 5.80 -12.13
CA ARG A 75 -12.62 6.68 -13.17
C ARG A 75 -13.43 7.95 -13.28
N ASN A 76 -12.76 9.07 -13.47
CA ASN A 76 -13.37 10.31 -13.86
C ASN A 76 -12.48 11.05 -14.86
N ARG A 77 -13.01 12.09 -15.47
CA ARG A 77 -12.23 13.04 -16.27
C ARG A 77 -12.00 14.29 -15.42
N SER A 78 -10.73 14.56 -15.11
CA SER A 78 -10.35 15.70 -14.28
C SER A 78 -8.98 16.20 -14.67
N LYS A 79 -8.79 17.52 -14.67
CA LYS A 79 -7.47 18.12 -14.74
C LYS A 79 -6.93 18.22 -13.31
N ILE A 80 -5.99 17.38 -12.96
CA ILE A 80 -5.41 17.31 -11.61
C ILE A 80 -3.92 17.59 -11.70
N ASN A 81 -3.45 18.54 -10.90
CA ASN A 81 -2.01 18.65 -10.65
C ASN A 81 -1.61 17.53 -9.68
N PRO A 82 -0.77 16.55 -10.09
CA PRO A 82 -0.45 15.38 -9.28
C PRO A 82 0.30 15.73 -8.00
N ILE A 83 1.12 16.79 -8.00
CA ILE A 83 1.85 17.25 -6.81
C ILE A 83 0.86 17.77 -5.77
N ASN A 84 -0.07 18.63 -6.16
CA ASN A 84 -1.10 19.16 -5.27
C ASN A 84 -2.01 18.06 -4.74
N PHE A 85 -2.33 17.08 -5.60
CA PHE A 85 -3.14 15.93 -5.21
C PHE A 85 -2.41 15.07 -4.18
N PHE A 86 -1.12 14.79 -4.39
CA PHE A 86 -0.30 14.06 -3.44
C PHE A 86 -0.28 14.74 -2.06
N TRP A 87 -0.01 16.04 -1.99
CA TRP A 87 0.00 16.77 -0.73
C TRP A 87 -1.35 16.81 -0.02
N LYS A 88 -2.45 16.93 -0.77
CA LYS A 88 -3.80 16.83 -0.20
C LYS A 88 -4.07 15.42 0.34
N LEU A 89 -3.67 14.39 -0.40
CA LEU A 89 -3.82 13.01 0.02
C LEU A 89 -3.02 12.72 1.30
N MET A 90 -1.78 13.21 1.38
CA MET A 90 -0.94 13.07 2.57
C MET A 90 -1.53 13.73 3.82
N LYS A 91 -2.25 14.84 3.67
CA LYS A 91 -2.96 15.48 4.79
C LYS A 91 -4.14 14.64 5.31
N VAL A 92 -4.77 13.87 4.45
CA VAL A 92 -5.94 13.03 4.81
C VAL A 92 -5.48 11.65 5.28
N ASN A 93 -4.46 11.09 4.63
CA ASN A 93 -3.98 9.75 4.89
C ASN A 93 -2.45 9.71 4.75
N SER A 94 -1.75 9.98 5.84
CA SER A 94 -0.29 9.89 5.91
C SER A 94 0.11 8.43 6.11
N SER A 95 0.46 7.76 5.04
CA SER A 95 0.89 6.36 5.07
C SER A 95 2.41 6.24 4.95
N PRO A 96 3.05 5.23 5.61
CA PRO A 96 4.51 5.10 5.65
C PRO A 96 5.15 4.89 4.28
N GLU A 97 4.46 4.21 3.37
CA GLU A 97 4.93 3.93 2.00
C GLU A 97 4.21 4.82 0.97
N ALA A 98 3.88 6.06 1.35
CA ALA A 98 3.30 7.01 0.42
C ALA A 98 4.35 7.49 -0.58
N PHE A 99 3.99 7.53 -1.86
CA PHE A 99 4.89 7.98 -2.91
C PHE A 99 4.14 8.66 -4.06
N MET A 100 4.90 9.40 -4.85
CA MET A 100 4.44 9.95 -6.12
C MET A 100 5.50 9.68 -7.19
N ILE A 101 5.06 9.17 -8.33
CA ILE A 101 5.85 9.05 -9.55
C ILE A 101 5.22 9.99 -10.59
N LYS A 102 6.02 10.82 -11.22
CA LYS A 102 5.59 11.67 -12.33
C LYS A 102 6.48 11.42 -13.52
N ASP A 103 5.89 11.02 -14.63
CA ASP A 103 6.52 10.87 -15.93
C ASP A 103 5.90 11.88 -16.93
N LYS A 104 6.32 11.83 -18.19
CA LYS A 104 5.81 12.72 -19.25
C LYS A 104 4.29 12.58 -19.42
N ASP A 105 3.81 11.34 -19.52
CA ASP A 105 2.44 11.03 -19.96
C ASP A 105 1.52 10.60 -18.82
N TYR A 106 2.07 10.27 -17.64
CA TYR A 106 1.28 9.81 -16.51
C TYR A 106 1.87 10.23 -15.17
N SER A 107 1.04 10.13 -14.15
CA SER A 107 1.50 10.24 -12.76
C SER A 107 0.79 9.19 -11.91
N ILE A 108 1.54 8.63 -10.97
CA ILE A 108 1.03 7.71 -9.96
C ILE A 108 1.15 8.38 -8.61
N VAL A 109 0.07 8.41 -7.86
CA VAL A 109 0.03 8.90 -6.48
C VAL A 109 -0.50 7.78 -5.61
N SER A 110 0.22 7.43 -4.58
CA SER A 110 -0.12 6.34 -3.68
C SER A 110 0.05 6.73 -2.21
N CYS A 111 -0.83 6.22 -1.36
CA CYS A 111 -0.70 6.21 0.09
C CYS A 111 -0.78 4.76 0.56
N SER A 112 0.25 3.97 0.27
CA SER A 112 0.33 2.58 0.69
C SER A 112 0.68 2.49 2.18
N PRO A 113 -0.07 1.73 2.98
CA PRO A 113 0.27 1.48 4.37
C PRO A 113 1.31 0.36 4.55
N GLU A 114 1.58 -0.40 3.50
CA GLU A 114 2.25 -1.70 3.57
C GLU A 114 3.54 -1.72 2.74
N THR A 115 4.61 -2.22 3.34
CA THR A 115 5.88 -2.48 2.66
C THR A 115 5.81 -3.85 2.01
N LEU A 116 5.71 -3.88 0.68
CA LEU A 116 5.68 -5.13 -0.07
C LEU A 116 7.03 -5.86 0.00
N ILE A 117 8.11 -5.15 -0.34
CA ILE A 117 9.49 -5.68 -0.28
C ILE A 117 10.44 -4.54 0.09
N ASP A 118 11.28 -4.79 1.10
CA ASP A 118 12.42 -3.95 1.47
C ASP A 118 13.70 -4.80 1.38
N LYS A 119 14.59 -4.47 0.43
CA LYS A 119 15.86 -5.17 0.24
C LYS A 119 17.01 -4.34 0.76
N ARG A 120 17.75 -4.89 1.72
CA ARG A 120 18.94 -4.28 2.32
C ARG A 120 20.14 -5.23 2.22
N GLY A 121 21.03 -4.96 1.28
CA GLY A 121 22.14 -5.87 0.96
C GLY A 121 21.61 -7.24 0.49
N SER A 122 21.97 -8.30 1.20
CA SER A 122 21.49 -9.66 0.95
C SER A 122 20.18 -10.00 1.67
N ASN A 123 19.70 -9.16 2.56
CA ASN A 123 18.46 -9.40 3.32
C ASN A 123 17.24 -8.82 2.62
N ILE A 124 16.13 -9.57 2.66
CA ILE A 124 14.82 -9.16 2.13
C ILE A 124 13.83 -9.21 3.29
N PHE A 125 13.00 -8.16 3.38
CA PHE A 125 11.97 -8.02 4.40
C PHE A 125 10.63 -7.75 3.74
N THR A 126 9.56 -8.31 4.29
CA THR A 126 8.17 -7.96 4.02
C THR A 126 7.50 -7.52 5.31
N LYS A 127 6.44 -6.74 5.24
CA LYS A 127 5.69 -6.27 6.41
C LYS A 127 4.19 -6.35 6.11
N PRO A 128 3.63 -7.58 6.09
CA PRO A 128 2.21 -7.75 5.80
C PRO A 128 1.34 -7.10 6.86
N ILE A 129 0.26 -6.49 6.42
CA ILE A 129 -0.74 -5.86 7.28
C ILE A 129 -2.08 -6.52 7.03
N ALA A 130 -2.75 -6.93 8.11
CA ALA A 130 -4.13 -7.37 8.10
C ALA A 130 -4.90 -6.74 9.25
N GLY A 131 -6.17 -6.41 8.98
CA GLY A 131 -7.04 -5.76 9.95
C GLY A 131 -6.81 -4.26 10.11
N THR A 132 -7.87 -3.57 10.54
CA THR A 132 -7.81 -2.12 10.80
C THR A 132 -8.67 -1.80 12.02
N LEU A 133 -8.08 -1.08 12.97
CA LEU A 133 -8.78 -0.59 14.15
C LEU A 133 -8.76 0.94 14.14
N LYS A 134 -9.96 1.54 14.17
CA LYS A 134 -10.07 3.00 14.22
C LYS A 134 -9.50 3.53 15.55
N LYS A 135 -8.56 4.47 15.45
CA LYS A 135 -8.04 5.17 16.62
C LYS A 135 -9.15 5.97 17.29
N SER A 136 -9.40 5.73 18.57
CA SER A 136 -10.36 6.45 19.40
C SER A 136 -9.68 6.92 20.68
N ASN A 137 -10.32 7.86 21.39
CA ASN A 137 -9.81 8.32 22.66
C ASN A 137 -9.71 7.16 23.66
N GLY A 138 -8.56 7.02 24.32
CA GLY A 138 -8.31 5.93 25.27
C GLY A 138 -7.90 4.59 24.63
N LEU A 139 -7.78 4.49 23.30
CA LEU A 139 -7.17 3.34 22.65
C LEU A 139 -5.65 3.43 22.81
N ASN A 140 -5.08 2.43 23.46
CA ASN A 140 -3.63 2.26 23.58
C ASN A 140 -3.19 0.94 22.95
N LYS A 141 -1.87 0.73 22.89
CA LYS A 141 -1.28 -0.47 22.27
C LYS A 141 -1.80 -1.76 22.87
N ASN A 142 -1.96 -1.86 24.20
CA ASN A 142 -2.43 -3.07 24.87
C ASN A 142 -3.89 -3.39 24.52
N LYS A 143 -4.76 -2.38 24.46
CA LYS A 143 -6.15 -2.56 24.05
C LYS A 143 -6.26 -3.00 22.59
N ALA A 144 -5.45 -2.40 21.70
CA ALA A 144 -5.40 -2.80 20.30
C ALA A 144 -4.90 -4.26 20.15
N LEU A 145 -3.84 -4.63 20.87
CA LEU A 145 -3.33 -6.01 20.92
C LEU A 145 -4.40 -7.00 21.37
N LYS A 146 -5.12 -6.67 22.46
CA LYS A 146 -6.22 -7.50 22.98
C LYS A 146 -7.34 -7.65 21.97
N PHE A 147 -7.72 -6.56 21.28
CA PHE A 147 -8.74 -6.59 20.24
C PHE A 147 -8.37 -7.56 19.12
N PHE A 148 -7.17 -7.44 18.54
CA PHE A 148 -6.74 -8.31 17.45
C PHE A 148 -6.54 -9.75 17.88
N LYS A 149 -5.98 -10.02 19.07
CA LYS A 149 -5.83 -11.39 19.60
C LYS A 149 -7.16 -12.09 19.82
N ASN A 150 -8.18 -11.35 20.23
CA ASN A 150 -9.53 -11.90 20.47
C ASN A 150 -10.39 -11.98 19.21
N ASN A 151 -9.95 -11.36 18.10
CA ASN A 151 -10.68 -11.39 16.84
C ASN A 151 -10.16 -12.54 15.97
N ILE A 152 -10.84 -13.67 16.03
CA ILE A 152 -10.47 -14.90 15.31
C ILE A 152 -10.38 -14.66 13.80
N LYS A 153 -11.25 -13.83 13.22
CA LYS A 153 -11.22 -13.53 11.79
C LYS A 153 -9.92 -12.81 11.42
N GLU A 154 -9.61 -11.71 12.12
CA GLU A 154 -8.42 -10.91 11.83
C GLU A 154 -7.12 -11.71 12.06
N THR A 155 -7.09 -12.53 13.10
CA THR A 155 -5.94 -13.41 13.39
C THR A 155 -5.74 -14.46 12.29
N LYS A 156 -6.82 -15.11 11.83
CA LYS A 156 -6.74 -16.09 10.73
C LYS A 156 -6.31 -15.46 9.41
N GLU A 157 -6.85 -14.27 9.09
CA GLU A 157 -6.46 -13.51 7.90
C GLU A 157 -4.98 -13.13 7.94
N HIS A 158 -4.50 -12.59 9.06
CA HIS A 158 -3.08 -12.25 9.24
C HIS A 158 -2.17 -13.46 9.09
N ASN A 159 -2.47 -14.57 9.77
CA ASN A 159 -1.67 -15.79 9.69
C ASN A 159 -1.61 -16.34 8.26
N MET A 160 -2.72 -16.32 7.54
CA MET A 160 -2.76 -16.73 6.14
C MET A 160 -1.84 -15.88 5.27
N ILE A 161 -1.82 -14.54 5.45
CA ILE A 161 -0.94 -13.65 4.68
C ILE A 161 0.52 -13.92 5.03
N VAL A 162 0.84 -14.06 6.31
CA VAL A 162 2.20 -14.37 6.78
C VAL A 162 2.70 -15.70 6.21
N ASP A 163 1.88 -16.74 6.19
CA ASP A 163 2.24 -18.05 5.62
C ASP A 163 2.47 -17.97 4.12
N MET A 164 1.66 -17.19 3.40
CA MET A 164 1.82 -16.95 1.97
C MET A 164 3.15 -16.25 1.68
N GLU A 165 3.44 -15.16 2.37
CA GLU A 165 4.70 -14.40 2.18
C GLU A 165 5.93 -15.23 2.57
N ARG A 166 5.83 -16.03 3.63
CA ARG A 166 6.89 -16.98 4.00
C ARG A 166 7.15 -17.99 2.88
N SER A 167 6.10 -18.53 2.28
CA SER A 167 6.20 -19.45 1.14
C SER A 167 6.85 -18.77 -0.07
N ASP A 168 6.46 -17.54 -0.39
CA ASP A 168 7.02 -16.79 -1.52
C ASP A 168 8.49 -16.42 -1.30
N LEU A 169 8.85 -15.95 -0.10
CA LEU A 169 10.24 -15.68 0.24
C LEU A 169 11.12 -16.94 0.22
N SER A 170 10.58 -18.09 0.63
CA SER A 170 11.31 -19.37 0.62
C SER A 170 11.75 -19.80 -0.77
N LYS A 171 11.09 -19.34 -1.84
CA LYS A 171 11.46 -19.65 -3.24
C LYS A 171 12.73 -18.92 -3.70
N ILE A 172 13.08 -17.80 -3.05
CA ILE A 172 14.18 -16.93 -3.46
C ILE A 172 15.26 -16.77 -2.39
N CYS A 173 15.00 -17.21 -1.17
CA CYS A 173 15.93 -17.14 -0.05
C CYS A 173 16.66 -18.47 0.15
N LYS A 174 17.78 -18.46 0.88
CA LYS A 174 18.48 -19.69 1.26
C LYS A 174 17.56 -20.57 2.11
N PRO A 175 17.56 -21.90 1.92
CA PRO A 175 16.78 -22.82 2.73
C PRO A 175 16.99 -22.59 4.23
N GLY A 176 15.90 -22.55 5.00
CA GLY A 176 15.94 -22.33 6.45
C GLY A 176 16.26 -20.91 6.92
N SER A 177 16.46 -19.95 6.00
CA SER A 177 16.81 -18.57 6.36
C SER A 177 15.60 -17.63 6.57
N VAL A 178 14.40 -18.03 6.15
CA VAL A 178 13.19 -17.22 6.33
C VAL A 178 12.72 -17.28 7.77
N LYS A 179 12.64 -16.11 8.41
CA LYS A 179 12.26 -15.98 9.83
C LYS A 179 11.15 -14.95 9.99
N ILE A 180 10.23 -15.21 10.91
CA ILE A 180 9.20 -14.27 11.33
C ILE A 180 9.71 -13.52 12.55
N TYR A 181 10.04 -12.22 12.42
CA TYR A 181 10.56 -11.42 13.53
C TYR A 181 9.45 -10.80 14.38
N LEU A 182 8.32 -10.42 13.76
CA LEU A 182 7.20 -9.78 14.42
C LEU A 182 5.90 -10.32 13.82
N SER A 183 5.08 -10.89 14.69
CA SER A 183 3.72 -11.30 14.36
C SER A 183 2.75 -10.46 15.16
N LEU A 184 1.74 -9.96 14.51
CA LEU A 184 0.50 -9.39 15.04
C LEU A 184 0.42 -7.90 15.33
N ILE A 185 1.36 -7.02 15.37
CA ILE A 185 1.00 -5.58 15.38
C ILE A 185 2.24 -4.69 15.23
N HIS A 186 2.28 -3.95 14.13
CA HIS A 186 3.00 -2.68 14.06
C HIS A 186 1.99 -1.55 14.26
N ILE A 187 2.03 -0.87 15.39
CA ILE A 187 1.30 0.37 15.65
C ILE A 187 2.29 1.52 15.64
#